data_8258598b4bb270eff04932608c52b81c
#
_entry.id   8258598b4bb270eff04932608c52b81c
#
_cell.length_a   1.000
_cell.length_b   1.000
_cell.length_c   1.000
_cell.angle_alpha   90.00
_cell.angle_beta   90.00
_cell.angle_gamma   90.00
#
_symmetry.space_group_name_H-M   'P 1'
#
loop_
_entity.id
_entity.type
_entity.pdbx_description
1 polymer ?
#
loop_
_entity_poly.entity_id
_entity_poly.type
_entity_poly.pdbx_seq_one_letter_code
_entity_poly.pdbx_strand_id
1 'polypeptide(L)'
;EMQRSLVGSEMCIRDRHLIDEDGYLIRAAMLAFYKDPEKWVTGSYIKIGYFGKSDSDLVYQDEVHGPLIEQVDKTVDLVYTKYMKALIDYEGVQRIEQFMFHKDAFREILLNAIVHKDYSGCNPIQISVYEDKIYIWNDGEMPPNLDSTDKLFMKHSSKPYNPKLANIFFKSGMIEAWGRGFEKIREACALYDGPLPEYEINEAGIMVLCKACDRYLRLLRDDGQHPDHHPNQNGQDVNKLIIDFCKDPKSVQEIMDEFDFDSRTSFRRKYLTPMLKNSVLKMTIPEKPSSKNQKYIS
;
A
#
# COMPACT_ATOMS: atom_id res chain seq x y z
N GLU A 1 -18.90 -9.70 -27.94
CA GLU A 1 -17.57 -10.10 -27.41
C GLU A 1 -17.69 -10.92 -26.12
N MET A 2 -18.63 -10.58 -25.21
CA MET A 2 -18.89 -11.37 -23.99
C MET A 2 -19.30 -12.83 -24.30
N GLN A 3 -20.01 -13.08 -25.40
CA GLN A 3 -20.35 -14.43 -25.85
C GLN A 3 -19.12 -15.24 -26.31
N ARG A 4 -18.05 -14.62 -26.78
CA ARG A 4 -16.81 -15.32 -27.18
C ARG A 4 -15.85 -15.60 -26.04
N SER A 5 -15.87 -14.78 -24.97
CA SER A 5 -15.04 -14.99 -23.77
C SER A 5 -15.64 -16.03 -22.81
N LEU A 6 -16.97 -16.21 -22.86
CA LEU A 6 -17.70 -17.23 -22.10
C LEU A 6 -17.86 -18.55 -22.89
N VAL A 7 -17.05 -18.79 -23.91
CA VAL A 7 -17.08 -20.01 -24.72
C VAL A 7 -16.63 -21.27 -23.95
N GLY A 8 -17.43 -21.64 -23.04
CA GLY A 8 -17.76 -23.01 -22.80
C GLY A 8 -19.27 -23.10 -22.96
N SER A 9 -19.76 -23.90 -23.81
CA SER A 9 -21.14 -24.15 -24.20
C SER A 9 -22.25 -23.49 -23.34
N GLU A 10 -23.41 -23.18 -23.87
CA GLU A 10 -24.62 -22.72 -23.11
C GLU A 10 -24.85 -23.54 -21.82
N MET A 11 -24.44 -24.78 -21.79
CA MET A 11 -24.44 -25.68 -20.66
C MET A 11 -23.57 -25.17 -19.51
N CYS A 12 -22.36 -24.62 -19.76
CA CYS A 12 -21.50 -24.06 -18.71
C CYS A 12 -22.07 -22.80 -18.04
N ILE A 13 -22.85 -21.99 -18.76
CA ILE A 13 -23.49 -20.80 -18.24
C ILE A 13 -24.65 -21.19 -17.31
N ARG A 14 -25.46 -22.19 -17.71
CA ARG A 14 -26.56 -22.72 -16.89
C ARG A 14 -26.04 -23.47 -15.65
N ASP A 15 -25.05 -24.32 -15.81
CA ASP A 15 -24.42 -25.07 -14.70
C ASP A 15 -23.77 -24.16 -13.64
N ARG A 16 -23.37 -22.96 -14.03
CA ARG A 16 -22.83 -21.95 -13.12
C ARG A 16 -23.88 -21.05 -12.47
N HIS A 17 -25.17 -21.25 -12.80
CA HIS A 17 -26.28 -20.42 -12.34
C HIS A 17 -26.06 -18.90 -12.62
N LEU A 18 -25.52 -18.59 -13.80
CA LEU A 18 -25.29 -17.21 -14.26
C LEU A 18 -26.50 -16.60 -14.98
N ILE A 19 -27.47 -17.42 -15.31
CA ILE A 19 -28.77 -17.04 -15.91
C ILE A 19 -29.89 -17.54 -15.02
N ASP A 20 -31.03 -16.85 -15.06
CA ASP A 20 -32.27 -17.27 -14.43
C ASP A 20 -33.07 -18.29 -15.29
N GLU A 21 -34.28 -18.66 -14.83
CA GLU A 21 -35.13 -19.62 -15.50
C GLU A 21 -35.62 -19.11 -16.87
N ASP A 22 -35.73 -17.79 -17.04
CA ASP A 22 -36.14 -17.12 -18.27
C ASP A 22 -34.98 -16.89 -19.25
N GLY A 23 -33.76 -17.24 -18.86
CA GLY A 23 -32.55 -17.11 -19.68
C GLY A 23 -31.85 -15.74 -19.58
N TYR A 24 -32.25 -14.87 -18.64
CA TYR A 24 -31.60 -13.60 -18.41
C TYR A 24 -30.39 -13.73 -17.46
N LEU A 25 -29.39 -12.91 -17.69
CA LEU A 25 -28.23 -12.85 -16.77
C LEU A 25 -28.68 -12.41 -15.37
N ILE A 26 -28.28 -13.15 -14.35
CA ILE A 26 -28.48 -12.72 -12.98
C ILE A 26 -27.63 -11.49 -12.65
N ARG A 27 -28.07 -10.65 -11.71
CA ARG A 27 -27.36 -9.43 -11.31
C ARG A 27 -25.88 -9.67 -10.95
N ALA A 28 -25.56 -10.77 -10.27
CA ALA A 28 -24.20 -11.14 -9.92
C ALA A 28 -23.31 -11.43 -11.15
N ALA A 29 -23.85 -12.10 -12.18
CA ALA A 29 -23.13 -12.35 -13.43
C ALA A 29 -22.86 -11.04 -14.19
N MET A 30 -23.84 -10.14 -14.18
CA MET A 30 -23.73 -8.84 -14.81
C MET A 30 -22.66 -7.98 -14.11
N LEU A 31 -22.65 -7.91 -12.78
CA LEU A 31 -21.64 -7.21 -12.00
C LEU A 31 -20.24 -7.78 -12.23
N ALA A 32 -20.11 -9.11 -12.24
CA ALA A 32 -18.80 -9.77 -12.35
C ALA A 32 -18.16 -9.65 -13.73
N PHE A 33 -18.96 -9.69 -14.83
CA PHE A 33 -18.43 -9.90 -16.19
C PHE A 33 -18.83 -8.84 -17.22
N TYR A 34 -19.87 -8.04 -16.95
CA TYR A 34 -20.28 -7.02 -17.92
C TYR A 34 -19.29 -5.86 -17.93
N LYS A 35 -18.97 -5.37 -19.13
CA LYS A 35 -17.96 -4.30 -19.33
C LYS A 35 -18.31 -2.97 -18.67
N ASP A 36 -19.58 -2.70 -18.44
CA ASP A 36 -20.10 -1.46 -17.86
C ASP A 36 -21.23 -1.78 -16.87
N PRO A 37 -20.92 -2.36 -15.70
CA PRO A 37 -21.92 -2.76 -14.72
C PRO A 37 -22.67 -1.57 -14.13
N GLU A 38 -22.06 -0.38 -14.12
CA GLU A 38 -22.63 0.85 -13.58
C GLU A 38 -23.89 1.31 -14.33
N LYS A 39 -24.02 0.93 -15.60
CA LYS A 39 -25.23 1.16 -16.37
C LYS A 39 -26.49 0.59 -15.68
N TRP A 40 -26.32 -0.46 -14.88
CA TRP A 40 -27.40 -1.20 -14.23
C TRP A 40 -27.36 -1.10 -12.70
N VAL A 41 -26.15 -0.95 -12.14
CA VAL A 41 -25.91 -0.90 -10.71
C VAL A 41 -24.96 0.26 -10.43
N THR A 42 -25.54 1.43 -10.16
CA THR A 42 -24.77 2.62 -9.78
C THR A 42 -23.86 2.34 -8.61
N GLY A 43 -22.64 2.87 -8.62
CA GLY A 43 -21.67 2.65 -7.55
C GLY A 43 -20.98 1.26 -7.59
N SER A 44 -21.07 0.52 -8.71
CA SER A 44 -20.35 -0.74 -8.92
C SER A 44 -18.92 -0.50 -9.45
N TYR A 45 -18.24 0.50 -8.93
CA TYR A 45 -16.84 0.83 -9.21
C TYR A 45 -16.07 1.09 -7.90
N ILE A 46 -14.76 1.29 -8.00
CA ILE A 46 -13.90 1.58 -6.85
C ILE A 46 -13.28 2.96 -7.04
N LYS A 47 -13.37 3.79 -6.00
CA LYS A 47 -12.76 5.11 -5.95
C LYS A 47 -11.54 5.07 -5.04
N ILE A 48 -10.41 5.62 -5.51
CA ILE A 48 -9.16 5.66 -4.76
C ILE A 48 -8.71 7.11 -4.67
N GLY A 49 -8.42 7.58 -3.45
CA GLY A 49 -7.87 8.90 -3.19
C GLY A 49 -6.56 8.82 -2.43
N TYR A 50 -5.59 9.67 -2.78
CA TYR A 50 -4.42 9.91 -1.96
C TYR A 50 -4.60 11.21 -1.18
N PHE A 51 -4.45 11.13 0.12
CA PHE A 51 -4.62 12.23 1.04
C PHE A 51 -3.29 12.62 1.68
N GLY A 52 -3.08 13.92 1.85
CA GLY A 52 -1.92 14.46 2.52
C GLY A 52 -2.06 14.37 4.05
N LYS A 53 -2.00 15.54 4.71
CA LYS A 53 -1.99 15.58 6.19
C LYS A 53 -3.36 15.44 6.85
N SER A 54 -4.44 15.63 6.11
CA SER A 54 -5.82 15.57 6.63
C SER A 54 -6.80 15.00 5.60
N ASP A 55 -7.97 14.59 6.06
CA ASP A 55 -9.05 14.06 5.23
C ASP A 55 -9.59 15.07 4.19
N SER A 56 -9.33 16.35 4.39
CA SER A 56 -9.68 17.42 3.45
C SER A 56 -8.58 17.69 2.41
N ASP A 57 -7.41 17.11 2.56
CA ASP A 57 -6.24 17.33 1.71
C ASP A 57 -6.12 16.23 0.64
N LEU A 58 -7.11 16.16 -0.26
CA LEU A 58 -7.09 15.24 -1.39
C LEU A 58 -6.10 15.73 -2.44
N VAL A 59 -5.00 15.00 -2.63
CA VAL A 59 -3.92 15.36 -3.55
C VAL A 59 -4.22 14.89 -4.98
N TYR A 60 -4.65 13.63 -5.14
CA TYR A 60 -5.09 13.06 -6.42
C TYR A 60 -6.02 11.87 -6.19
N GLN A 61 -6.78 11.51 -7.21
CA GLN A 61 -7.72 10.40 -7.17
C GLN A 61 -7.82 9.69 -8.52
N ASP A 62 -8.27 8.43 -8.48
CA ASP A 62 -8.63 7.62 -9.63
C ASP A 62 -9.92 6.85 -9.37
N GLU A 63 -10.54 6.38 -10.44
CA GLU A 63 -11.70 5.49 -10.40
C GLU A 63 -11.41 4.24 -11.23
N VAL A 64 -11.74 3.07 -10.69
CA VAL A 64 -11.54 1.77 -11.34
C VAL A 64 -12.89 1.23 -11.76
N HIS A 65 -13.15 1.28 -13.06
CA HIS A 65 -14.40 0.85 -13.70
C HIS A 65 -14.28 -0.50 -14.41
N GLY A 66 -15.40 -1.06 -14.81
CA GLY A 66 -15.51 -2.29 -15.58
C GLY A 66 -16.00 -3.48 -14.76
N PRO A 67 -15.84 -4.72 -15.25
CA PRO A 67 -16.26 -5.93 -14.55
C PRO A 67 -15.62 -6.04 -13.17
N LEU A 68 -16.39 -6.38 -12.13
CA LEU A 68 -15.84 -6.47 -10.76
C LEU A 68 -14.66 -7.45 -10.65
N ILE A 69 -14.65 -8.51 -11.45
CA ILE A 69 -13.56 -9.49 -11.48
C ILE A 69 -12.22 -8.85 -11.93
N GLU A 70 -12.27 -7.86 -12.82
CA GLU A 70 -11.10 -7.13 -13.29
C GLU A 70 -10.74 -5.98 -12.36
N GLN A 71 -11.75 -5.39 -11.69
CA GLN A 71 -11.51 -4.26 -10.77
C GLN A 71 -10.59 -4.65 -9.62
N VAL A 72 -10.64 -5.91 -9.14
CA VAL A 72 -9.78 -6.39 -8.04
C VAL A 72 -8.31 -6.23 -8.39
N ASP A 73 -7.87 -6.85 -9.49
CA ASP A 73 -6.46 -6.85 -9.87
C ASP A 73 -6.01 -5.45 -10.30
N LYS A 74 -6.84 -4.72 -11.06
CA LYS A 74 -6.57 -3.32 -11.43
C LYS A 74 -6.40 -2.41 -10.21
N THR A 75 -7.24 -2.57 -9.19
CA THR A 75 -7.15 -1.78 -7.95
C THR A 75 -5.90 -2.11 -7.16
N VAL A 76 -5.61 -3.41 -6.98
CA VAL A 76 -4.40 -3.85 -6.28
C VAL A 76 -3.15 -3.32 -6.98
N ASP A 77 -3.07 -3.46 -8.30
CA ASP A 77 -1.90 -2.97 -9.06
C ASP A 77 -1.79 -1.45 -8.99
N LEU A 78 -2.90 -0.73 -9.14
CA LEU A 78 -2.90 0.74 -9.07
C LEU A 78 -2.47 1.24 -7.68
N VAL A 79 -2.96 0.64 -6.61
CA VAL A 79 -2.60 1.03 -5.23
C VAL A 79 -1.12 0.79 -4.97
N TYR A 80 -0.56 -0.35 -5.38
CA TYR A 80 0.85 -0.70 -5.13
C TYR A 80 1.84 -0.04 -6.08
N THR A 81 1.40 0.47 -7.24
CA THR A 81 2.29 1.14 -8.21
C THR A 81 2.24 2.66 -8.14
N LYS A 82 1.09 3.23 -7.76
CA LYS A 82 0.88 4.69 -7.79
C LYS A 82 0.64 5.31 -6.42
N TYR A 83 -0.09 4.62 -5.54
CA TYR A 83 -0.57 5.18 -4.28
C TYR A 83 0.33 4.86 -3.09
N MET A 84 0.90 3.66 -3.06
CA MET A 84 1.84 3.28 -2.01
C MET A 84 3.28 3.52 -2.45
N LYS A 85 4.08 4.02 -1.52
CA LYS A 85 5.51 4.14 -1.69
C LYS A 85 6.18 2.81 -1.35
N ALA A 86 7.01 2.29 -2.26
CA ALA A 86 7.91 1.18 -1.97
C ALA A 86 9.20 1.76 -1.37
N LEU A 87 9.49 1.44 -0.12
CA LEU A 87 10.73 1.83 0.54
C LEU A 87 11.76 0.70 0.39
N ILE A 88 13.01 1.06 0.18
CA ILE A 88 14.08 0.09 0.00
C ILE A 88 14.65 -0.25 1.38
N ASP A 89 14.73 -1.55 1.65
CA ASP A 89 15.39 -2.08 2.83
C ASP A 89 16.33 -3.22 2.44
N TYR A 90 17.15 -3.68 3.37
CA TYR A 90 18.13 -4.74 3.13
C TYR A 90 18.04 -5.81 4.21
N GLU A 91 18.03 -7.07 3.78
CA GLU A 91 18.23 -8.24 4.65
C GLU A 91 19.59 -8.87 4.31
N GLY A 92 20.60 -8.53 5.11
CA GLY A 92 21.98 -8.83 4.76
C GLY A 92 22.40 -8.14 3.47
N VAL A 93 22.71 -8.92 2.42
CA VAL A 93 23.05 -8.37 1.09
C VAL A 93 21.87 -8.28 0.13
N GLN A 94 20.71 -8.79 0.53
CA GLN A 94 19.52 -8.83 -0.33
C GLN A 94 18.72 -7.55 -0.18
N ARG A 95 18.51 -6.83 -1.31
CA ARG A 95 17.60 -5.70 -1.39
C ARG A 95 16.16 -6.21 -1.38
N ILE A 96 15.34 -5.63 -0.53
CA ILE A 96 13.89 -5.87 -0.47
C ILE A 96 13.12 -4.56 -0.62
N GLU A 97 11.91 -4.67 -1.12
CA GLU A 97 10.96 -3.56 -1.22
C GLU A 97 9.91 -3.71 -0.13
N GLN A 98 9.89 -2.75 0.79
CA GLN A 98 8.95 -2.73 1.90
C GLN A 98 7.79 -1.78 1.57
N PHE A 99 6.60 -2.34 1.52
CA PHE A 99 5.36 -1.56 1.45
C PHE A 99 4.77 -1.34 2.84
N MET A 100 3.91 -0.35 2.95
CA MET A 100 3.18 -0.01 4.16
C MET A 100 2.36 -1.19 4.69
N PHE A 101 1.68 -1.92 3.80
CA PHE A 101 0.78 -3.03 4.11
C PHE A 101 0.98 -4.18 3.11
N HIS A 102 0.82 -5.43 3.56
CA HIS A 102 1.07 -6.60 2.71
C HIS A 102 0.03 -6.73 1.58
N LYS A 103 0.51 -6.97 0.34
CA LYS A 103 -0.33 -7.01 -0.87
C LYS A 103 -1.47 -8.05 -0.77
N ASP A 104 -1.19 -9.23 -0.24
CA ASP A 104 -2.19 -10.30 -0.15
C ASP A 104 -3.26 -9.99 0.91
N ALA A 105 -2.88 -9.34 2.02
CA ALA A 105 -3.84 -8.87 3.01
C ALA A 105 -4.77 -7.80 2.43
N PHE A 106 -4.22 -6.82 1.72
CA PHE A 106 -4.99 -5.79 1.04
C PHE A 106 -5.97 -6.39 0.02
N ARG A 107 -5.48 -7.33 -0.81
CA ARG A 107 -6.30 -8.03 -1.82
C ARG A 107 -7.47 -8.78 -1.18
N GLU A 108 -7.24 -9.49 -0.08
CA GLU A 108 -8.29 -10.22 0.64
C GLU A 108 -9.33 -9.27 1.26
N ILE A 109 -8.89 -8.14 1.84
CA ILE A 109 -9.79 -7.10 2.38
C ILE A 109 -10.64 -6.50 1.25
N LEU A 110 -10.05 -6.21 0.09
CA LEU A 110 -10.76 -5.69 -1.06
C LEU A 110 -11.81 -6.68 -1.60
N LEU A 111 -11.47 -7.96 -1.68
CA LEU A 111 -12.41 -9.03 -2.05
C LEU A 111 -13.58 -9.10 -1.07
N ASN A 112 -13.31 -9.00 0.23
CA ASN A 112 -14.35 -8.95 1.26
C ASN A 112 -15.23 -7.71 1.09
N ALA A 113 -14.64 -6.54 0.84
CA ALA A 113 -15.40 -5.32 0.57
C ALA A 113 -16.36 -5.49 -0.63
N ILE A 114 -15.91 -6.10 -1.73
CA ILE A 114 -16.74 -6.36 -2.93
C ILE A 114 -17.86 -7.35 -2.63
N VAL A 115 -17.57 -8.45 -1.94
CA VAL A 115 -18.55 -9.53 -1.70
C VAL A 115 -19.56 -9.16 -0.62
N HIS A 116 -19.17 -8.32 0.33
CA HIS A 116 -20.03 -7.87 1.43
C HIS A 116 -20.69 -6.52 1.21
N LYS A 117 -20.35 -5.80 0.11
CA LYS A 117 -20.98 -4.53 -0.20
C LYS A 117 -22.48 -4.67 -0.43
N ASP A 118 -23.26 -3.74 0.11
CA ASP A 118 -24.64 -3.53 -0.32
C ASP A 118 -24.67 -2.74 -1.65
N TYR A 119 -25.05 -3.44 -2.70
CA TYR A 119 -25.20 -2.87 -4.05
C TYR A 119 -26.56 -2.22 -4.28
N SER A 120 -27.41 -2.08 -3.28
CA SER A 120 -28.65 -1.31 -3.36
C SER A 120 -28.40 0.19 -3.21
N GLY A 121 -27.33 0.55 -2.47
CA GLY A 121 -26.81 1.93 -2.38
C GLY A 121 -26.09 2.36 -3.66
N CYS A 122 -25.95 3.66 -3.84
CA CYS A 122 -25.30 4.24 -5.02
C CYS A 122 -23.82 4.60 -4.80
N ASN A 123 -23.27 4.31 -3.61
CA ASN A 123 -21.89 4.69 -3.27
C ASN A 123 -20.90 3.64 -3.79
N PRO A 124 -19.76 4.04 -4.36
CA PRO A 124 -18.68 3.11 -4.71
C PRO A 124 -17.95 2.62 -3.46
N ILE A 125 -17.14 1.57 -3.60
CA ILE A 125 -16.11 1.26 -2.61
C ILE A 125 -15.10 2.41 -2.62
N GLN A 126 -14.73 2.93 -1.46
CA GLN A 126 -13.80 4.03 -1.32
C GLN A 126 -12.51 3.57 -0.63
N ILE A 127 -11.38 3.89 -1.23
CA ILE A 127 -10.06 3.62 -0.69
C ILE A 127 -9.35 4.95 -0.48
N SER A 128 -9.08 5.29 0.78
CA SER A 128 -8.34 6.49 1.15
C SER A 128 -6.94 6.10 1.59
N VAL A 129 -5.92 6.48 0.82
CA VAL A 129 -4.51 6.18 1.07
C VAL A 129 -3.83 7.40 1.66
N TYR A 130 -3.15 7.19 2.78
CA TYR A 130 -2.30 8.16 3.47
C TYR A 130 -0.86 7.64 3.47
N GLU A 131 0.05 8.43 3.98
CA GLU A 131 1.45 8.04 4.05
C GLU A 131 1.71 6.87 5.02
N ASP A 132 0.87 6.73 6.06
CA ASP A 132 1.03 5.77 7.17
C ASP A 132 -0.15 4.80 7.34
N LYS A 133 -1.21 4.92 6.53
CA LYS A 133 -2.43 4.11 6.67
C LYS A 133 -3.28 4.10 5.41
N ILE A 134 -4.19 3.12 5.36
CA ILE A 134 -5.22 3.02 4.32
C ILE A 134 -6.56 2.79 5.00
N TYR A 135 -7.58 3.50 4.54
CA TYR A 135 -8.98 3.18 4.83
C TYR A 135 -9.64 2.54 3.61
N ILE A 136 -10.41 1.49 3.84
CA ILE A 136 -11.27 0.88 2.81
C ILE A 136 -12.69 0.91 3.36
N TRP A 137 -13.57 1.59 2.65
CA TRP A 137 -14.96 1.74 3.04
C TRP A 137 -15.92 1.20 1.96
N ASN A 138 -16.98 0.55 2.40
CA ASN A 138 -18.12 0.17 1.55
C ASN A 138 -19.43 0.23 2.31
N ASP A 139 -20.53 0.48 1.60
CA ASP A 139 -21.86 0.22 2.13
C ASP A 139 -21.96 -1.25 2.53
N GLY A 140 -22.52 -1.54 3.70
CA GLY A 140 -22.68 -2.91 4.19
C GLY A 140 -23.00 -2.96 5.66
N GLU A 141 -23.34 -4.14 6.14
CA GLU A 141 -23.72 -4.38 7.51
C GLU A 141 -22.92 -5.53 8.11
N MET A 142 -22.93 -5.61 9.45
CA MET A 142 -22.37 -6.74 10.17
C MET A 142 -23.02 -8.06 9.71
N PRO A 143 -22.25 -9.10 9.41
CA PRO A 143 -22.82 -10.41 9.13
C PRO A 143 -23.74 -10.88 10.27
N PRO A 144 -24.95 -11.36 9.97
CA PRO A 144 -25.98 -11.61 10.98
C PRO A 144 -25.63 -12.70 12.01
N ASN A 145 -24.58 -13.44 11.78
CA ASN A 145 -24.04 -14.45 12.70
C ASN A 145 -22.93 -13.93 13.61
N LEU A 146 -22.56 -12.66 13.49
CA LEU A 146 -21.54 -12.01 14.30
C LEU A 146 -22.17 -10.85 15.09
N ASP A 147 -21.80 -10.72 16.34
CA ASP A 147 -22.30 -9.69 17.26
C ASP A 147 -21.22 -8.64 17.62
N SER A 148 -19.97 -8.90 17.18
CA SER A 148 -18.85 -7.96 17.37
C SER A 148 -17.76 -8.16 16.34
N THR A 149 -17.01 -7.08 16.08
CA THR A 149 -15.88 -7.09 15.12
C THR A 149 -14.73 -7.99 15.57
N ASP A 150 -14.55 -8.20 16.88
CA ASP A 150 -13.52 -9.11 17.39
C ASP A 150 -13.73 -10.56 16.92
N LYS A 151 -14.98 -10.96 16.68
CA LYS A 151 -15.31 -12.30 16.19
C LYS A 151 -14.99 -12.51 14.72
N LEU A 152 -14.69 -11.47 13.96
CA LEU A 152 -14.25 -11.58 12.56
C LEU A 152 -12.96 -12.39 12.42
N PHE A 153 -12.04 -12.27 13.39
CA PHE A 153 -10.78 -13.01 13.41
C PHE A 153 -10.85 -14.38 14.09
N MET A 154 -12.03 -14.76 14.58
CA MET A 154 -12.29 -16.09 15.12
C MET A 154 -12.84 -17.02 14.03
N LYS A 155 -12.78 -18.32 14.26
CA LYS A 155 -13.39 -19.29 13.32
C LYS A 155 -14.91 -19.12 13.28
N HIS A 156 -15.42 -18.72 12.11
CA HIS A 156 -16.87 -18.57 11.87
C HIS A 156 -17.23 -19.06 10.47
N SER A 157 -18.52 -19.32 10.26
CA SER A 157 -19.02 -19.64 8.94
C SER A 157 -19.13 -18.36 8.10
N SER A 158 -18.55 -18.36 6.90
CA SER A 158 -18.71 -17.27 5.95
C SER A 158 -20.18 -17.19 5.49
N LYS A 159 -20.78 -16.02 5.66
CA LYS A 159 -22.12 -15.69 5.15
C LYS A 159 -22.02 -14.39 4.35
N PRO A 160 -21.60 -14.48 3.08
CA PRO A 160 -21.45 -13.29 2.26
C PRO A 160 -22.79 -12.60 2.00
N TYR A 161 -22.81 -11.28 2.01
CA TYR A 161 -24.00 -10.48 1.69
C TYR A 161 -24.47 -10.75 0.24
N ASN A 162 -23.51 -10.98 -0.68
CA ASN A 162 -23.76 -11.34 -2.07
C ASN A 162 -23.33 -12.77 -2.38
N PRO A 163 -24.10 -13.82 -1.98
CA PRO A 163 -23.66 -15.21 -2.07
C PRO A 163 -23.44 -15.69 -3.51
N LYS A 164 -24.22 -15.20 -4.48
CA LYS A 164 -24.03 -15.53 -5.90
C LYS A 164 -22.75 -14.90 -6.46
N LEU A 165 -22.42 -13.67 -6.05
CA LEU A 165 -21.17 -13.00 -6.43
C LEU A 165 -19.97 -13.71 -5.79
N ALA A 166 -20.05 -14.05 -4.50
CA ALA A 166 -19.03 -14.84 -3.81
C ALA A 166 -18.75 -16.17 -4.50
N ASN A 167 -19.81 -16.88 -4.96
CA ASN A 167 -19.66 -18.13 -5.70
C ASN A 167 -18.95 -17.93 -7.05
N ILE A 168 -19.18 -16.81 -7.75
CA ILE A 168 -18.46 -16.47 -8.98
C ILE A 168 -16.98 -16.28 -8.68
N PHE A 169 -16.63 -15.47 -7.67
CA PHE A 169 -15.25 -15.24 -7.27
C PHE A 169 -14.55 -16.52 -6.77
N PHE A 170 -15.26 -17.40 -6.08
CA PHE A 170 -14.76 -18.72 -5.69
C PHE A 170 -14.45 -19.60 -6.92
N LYS A 171 -15.37 -19.70 -7.87
CA LYS A 171 -15.19 -20.50 -9.09
C LYS A 171 -14.11 -19.94 -10.01
N SER A 172 -13.80 -18.66 -9.93
CA SER A 172 -12.69 -18.03 -10.64
C SER A 172 -11.33 -18.16 -9.90
N GLY A 173 -11.32 -18.80 -8.72
CA GLY A 173 -10.11 -19.00 -7.93
C GLY A 173 -9.62 -17.75 -7.20
N MET A 174 -10.44 -16.70 -7.13
CA MET A 174 -10.05 -15.44 -6.47
C MET A 174 -10.25 -15.46 -4.96
N ILE A 175 -11.27 -16.21 -4.49
CA ILE A 175 -11.52 -16.43 -3.06
C ILE A 175 -11.52 -17.93 -2.75
N GLU A 176 -11.22 -18.28 -1.50
CA GLU A 176 -11.31 -19.67 -1.04
C GLU A 176 -12.67 -19.97 -0.38
N ALA A 177 -13.07 -21.22 -0.45
CA ALA A 177 -14.14 -21.74 0.40
C ALA A 177 -13.68 -21.81 1.86
N TRP A 178 -14.60 -21.97 2.80
CA TRP A 178 -14.35 -22.26 4.22
C TRP A 178 -14.09 -21.06 5.13
N GLY A 179 -14.29 -19.81 4.72
CA GLY A 179 -14.19 -18.63 5.58
C GLY A 179 -12.77 -18.36 6.11
N ARG A 180 -11.73 -18.71 5.34
CA ARG A 180 -10.33 -18.53 5.72
C ARG A 180 -9.75 -17.15 5.41
N GLY A 181 -10.58 -16.21 4.92
CA GLY A 181 -10.11 -14.89 4.51
C GLY A 181 -9.40 -14.12 5.62
N PHE A 182 -9.96 -14.12 6.82
CA PHE A 182 -9.35 -13.46 7.98
C PHE A 182 -8.06 -14.14 8.46
N GLU A 183 -7.94 -15.46 8.30
CA GLU A 183 -6.69 -16.19 8.59
C GLU A 183 -5.59 -15.79 7.61
N LYS A 184 -5.90 -15.68 6.31
CA LYS A 184 -4.96 -15.18 5.29
C LYS A 184 -4.51 -13.76 5.57
N ILE A 185 -5.44 -12.87 5.97
CA ILE A 185 -5.08 -11.50 6.37
C ILE A 185 -4.10 -11.53 7.54
N ARG A 186 -4.34 -12.36 8.55
CA ARG A 186 -3.44 -12.53 9.71
C ARG A 186 -2.07 -13.03 9.30
N GLU A 187 -2.01 -14.09 8.48
CA GLU A 187 -0.76 -14.67 7.98
C GLU A 187 0.04 -13.64 7.17
N ALA A 188 -0.63 -12.92 6.27
CA ALA A 188 0.00 -11.89 5.45
C ALA A 188 0.50 -10.69 6.28
N CYS A 189 -0.25 -10.23 7.28
CA CYS A 189 0.21 -9.18 8.19
C CYS A 189 1.43 -9.66 9.01
N ALA A 190 1.44 -10.92 9.44
CA ALA A 190 2.57 -11.49 10.19
C ALA A 190 3.88 -11.54 9.38
N LEU A 191 3.81 -11.69 8.03
CA LEU A 191 5.00 -11.63 7.17
C LEU A 191 5.70 -10.27 7.20
N TYR A 192 4.97 -9.20 7.50
CA TYR A 192 5.51 -7.84 7.62
C TYR A 192 5.71 -7.41 9.08
N ASP A 193 5.49 -8.31 10.03
CA ASP A 193 5.42 -7.98 11.47
C ASP A 193 4.49 -6.76 11.71
N GLY A 194 3.40 -6.74 10.94
CA GLY A 194 2.48 -5.61 10.86
C GLY A 194 1.22 -5.82 11.70
N PRO A 195 0.55 -4.72 12.09
CA PRO A 195 -0.70 -4.79 12.85
C PRO A 195 -1.83 -5.41 12.01
N LEU A 196 -2.76 -6.07 12.68
CA LEU A 196 -4.00 -6.52 12.05
C LEU A 196 -4.86 -5.31 11.68
N PRO A 197 -5.66 -5.40 10.59
CA PRO A 197 -6.60 -4.34 10.25
C PRO A 197 -7.68 -4.19 11.31
N GLU A 198 -8.09 -2.96 11.56
CA GLU A 198 -9.16 -2.62 12.49
C GLU A 198 -10.46 -2.46 11.70
N TYR A 199 -11.54 -3.04 12.19
CA TYR A 199 -12.86 -3.00 11.55
C TYR A 199 -13.82 -2.15 12.38
N GLU A 200 -14.42 -1.16 11.76
CA GLU A 200 -15.55 -0.41 12.29
C GLU A 200 -16.78 -0.68 11.40
N ILE A 201 -17.84 -1.23 11.97
CA ILE A 201 -19.07 -1.57 11.26
C ILE A 201 -20.23 -0.94 12.02
N ASN A 202 -20.93 -0.04 11.35
CA ASN A 202 -22.04 0.71 11.91
C ASN A 202 -23.06 1.04 10.80
N GLU A 203 -24.06 1.87 11.09
CA GLU A 203 -25.10 2.29 10.14
C GLU A 203 -24.54 3.05 8.92
N ALA A 204 -23.33 3.59 9.00
CA ALA A 204 -22.66 4.26 7.87
C ALA A 204 -21.91 3.30 6.94
N GLY A 205 -21.87 2.00 7.27
CA GLY A 205 -21.22 0.97 6.47
C GLY A 205 -20.07 0.25 7.20
N ILE A 206 -19.20 -0.35 6.40
CA ILE A 206 -18.02 -1.10 6.86
C ILE A 206 -16.77 -0.27 6.54
N MET A 207 -16.03 0.10 7.57
CA MET A 207 -14.74 0.76 7.46
C MET A 207 -13.63 -0.16 7.93
N VAL A 208 -12.59 -0.34 7.12
CA VAL A 208 -11.40 -1.12 7.47
C VAL A 208 -10.19 -0.20 7.46
N LEU A 209 -9.51 -0.10 8.61
CA LEU A 209 -8.27 0.65 8.77
C LEU A 209 -7.07 -0.29 8.74
N CYS A 210 -6.21 -0.13 7.76
CA CYS A 210 -4.94 -0.82 7.60
C CYS A 210 -3.81 0.16 7.97
N LYS A 211 -3.14 -0.06 9.09
CA LYS A 211 -2.01 0.76 9.55
C LYS A 211 -0.69 0.23 8.98
N ALA A 212 0.25 1.12 8.76
CA ALA A 212 1.60 0.76 8.34
C ALA A 212 2.30 -0.09 9.41
N CYS A 213 3.13 -1.04 8.96
CA CYS A 213 3.99 -1.81 9.86
C CYS A 213 5.14 -0.94 10.40
N ASP A 214 5.67 -1.29 11.58
CA ASP A 214 6.75 -0.52 12.25
C ASP A 214 8.02 -0.43 11.40
N ARG A 215 8.33 -1.47 10.61
CA ARG A 215 9.46 -1.47 9.69
C ARG A 215 9.32 -0.37 8.64
N TYR A 216 8.15 -0.27 8.00
CA TYR A 216 7.84 0.78 7.03
C TYR A 216 7.91 2.17 7.67
N LEU A 217 7.32 2.36 8.86
CA LEU A 217 7.34 3.64 9.56
C LEU A 217 8.76 4.10 9.95
N ARG A 218 9.67 3.17 10.26
CA ARG A 218 11.09 3.49 10.47
C ARG A 218 11.74 3.96 9.19
N LEU A 219 11.61 3.19 8.10
CA LEU A 219 12.14 3.55 6.79
C LEU A 219 11.59 4.87 6.28
N LEU A 220 10.29 5.12 6.50
CA LEU A 220 9.64 6.37 6.10
C LEU A 220 10.22 7.58 6.83
N ARG A 221 10.52 7.45 8.13
CA ARG A 221 11.20 8.50 8.90
C ARG A 221 12.62 8.74 8.42
N ASP A 222 13.33 7.67 8.11
CA ASP A 222 14.70 7.75 7.60
C ASP A 222 14.73 8.35 6.19
N ASP A 223 13.75 8.03 5.33
CA ASP A 223 13.58 8.61 3.99
C ASP A 223 13.09 10.08 4.05
N GLY A 224 12.21 10.41 5.01
CA GLY A 224 11.71 11.78 5.26
C GLY A 224 12.71 12.70 5.98
N GLN A 225 13.67 12.14 6.69
CA GLN A 225 14.81 12.87 7.27
C GLN A 225 15.96 12.96 6.27
N HIS A 226 15.74 13.25 5.01
CA HIS A 226 16.71 13.23 3.93
C HIS A 226 17.53 11.92 3.88
N PRO A 227 17.81 11.34 2.71
CA PRO A 227 18.76 10.24 2.59
C PRO A 227 20.17 10.64 3.06
N ASP A 228 20.30 11.61 3.94
CA ASP A 228 21.50 12.34 4.30
C ASP A 228 21.86 12.32 5.78
N HIS A 229 21.11 11.66 6.65
CA HIS A 229 21.51 11.52 8.03
C HIS A 229 21.64 10.04 8.41
N HIS A 230 22.89 9.54 8.49
CA HIS A 230 23.23 8.50 9.46
C HIS A 230 23.18 9.16 10.84
N PRO A 231 22.23 8.86 11.72
CA PRO A 231 22.34 9.31 13.10
C PRO A 231 23.52 8.54 13.69
N ASN A 232 24.56 9.27 14.07
CA ASN A 232 25.44 8.73 15.09
C ASN A 232 24.55 8.31 16.28
N GLN A 233 24.90 7.24 16.96
CA GLN A 233 24.15 6.61 18.06
C GLN A 233 23.66 7.57 19.17
N ASN A 234 23.92 8.88 19.04
CA ASN A 234 23.60 9.94 20.01
C ASN A 234 22.62 11.02 19.48
N GLY A 235 21.97 10.86 18.30
CA GLY A 235 20.93 11.82 17.84
C GLY A 235 21.43 13.24 17.50
N GLN A 236 22.72 13.43 17.25
CA GLN A 236 23.32 14.75 16.92
C GLN A 236 23.40 14.93 15.39
N ASP A 237 23.16 16.16 14.93
CA ASP A 237 23.22 16.54 13.51
C ASP A 237 24.65 16.32 12.96
N VAL A 238 24.82 15.35 12.07
CA VAL A 238 26.10 14.98 11.44
C VAL A 238 26.75 16.16 10.74
N ASN A 239 25.99 17.06 10.12
CA ASN A 239 26.55 18.26 9.51
C ASN A 239 27.21 19.16 10.55
N LYS A 240 26.58 19.30 11.70
CA LYS A 240 27.11 20.11 12.81
C LYS A 240 28.38 19.49 13.40
N LEU A 241 28.37 18.15 13.52
CA LEU A 241 29.53 17.41 13.98
C LEU A 241 30.72 17.52 13.02
N ILE A 242 30.49 17.41 11.69
CA ILE A 242 31.53 17.61 10.67
C ILE A 242 32.07 19.02 10.72
N ILE A 243 31.22 20.05 10.89
CA ILE A 243 31.64 21.45 11.02
C ILE A 243 32.54 21.62 12.28
N ASP A 244 32.10 21.08 13.40
CA ASP A 244 32.86 21.15 14.66
C ASP A 244 34.19 20.39 14.58
N PHE A 245 34.23 19.24 13.91
CA PHE A 245 35.44 18.46 13.68
C PHE A 245 36.41 19.15 12.72
N CYS A 246 35.89 19.92 11.76
CA CYS A 246 36.66 20.68 10.79
C CYS A 246 37.07 22.09 11.29
N LYS A 247 36.96 22.41 12.59
CA LYS A 247 37.56 23.61 13.18
C LYS A 247 39.08 23.65 12.97
N ASP A 248 39.71 22.48 12.95
CA ASP A 248 41.07 22.28 12.45
C ASP A 248 41.05 21.65 11.05
N PRO A 249 42.03 21.97 10.18
CA PRO A 249 42.06 21.44 8.81
C PRO A 249 42.09 19.91 8.75
N LYS A 250 41.06 19.26 8.18
CA LYS A 250 40.93 17.81 8.06
C LYS A 250 40.86 17.37 6.59
N SER A 251 41.46 16.25 6.27
CA SER A 251 41.33 15.60 4.95
C SER A 251 39.98 14.88 4.81
N VAL A 252 39.57 14.59 3.58
CA VAL A 252 38.37 13.77 3.33
C VAL A 252 38.44 12.44 4.08
N GLN A 253 39.61 11.79 4.09
CA GLN A 253 39.77 10.49 4.73
C GLN A 253 39.61 10.58 6.25
N GLU A 254 40.25 11.58 6.90
CA GLU A 254 40.12 11.82 8.35
C GLU A 254 38.65 12.07 8.76
N ILE A 255 37.90 12.81 7.93
CA ILE A 255 36.46 13.04 8.21
C ILE A 255 35.66 11.74 8.02
N MET A 256 35.94 10.96 6.96
CA MET A 256 35.26 9.71 6.71
C MET A 256 35.52 8.68 7.83
N ASP A 257 36.74 8.57 8.28
CA ASP A 257 37.15 7.63 9.33
C ASP A 257 36.53 7.99 10.68
N GLU A 258 36.41 9.29 11.01
CA GLU A 258 35.81 9.77 12.26
C GLU A 258 34.31 9.49 12.33
N PHE A 259 33.62 9.54 11.19
CA PHE A 259 32.15 9.38 11.11
C PHE A 259 31.69 8.07 10.45
N ASP A 260 32.59 7.09 10.30
CA ASP A 260 32.31 5.75 9.72
C ASP A 260 31.63 5.78 8.32
N PHE A 261 32.15 6.63 7.42
CA PHE A 261 31.66 6.67 6.05
C PHE A 261 32.41 5.70 5.14
N ASP A 262 31.72 4.70 4.59
CA ASP A 262 32.32 3.67 3.73
C ASP A 262 32.58 4.14 2.28
N SER A 263 31.81 5.10 1.76
CA SER A 263 31.87 5.52 0.36
C SER A 263 32.30 6.97 0.18
N ARG A 264 33.54 7.17 -0.31
CA ARG A 264 34.09 8.48 -0.60
C ARG A 264 33.28 9.29 -1.61
N THR A 265 32.72 8.64 -2.62
CA THR A 265 31.91 9.29 -3.66
C THR A 265 30.58 9.75 -3.09
N SER A 266 29.93 8.91 -2.27
CA SER A 266 28.69 9.24 -1.58
C SER A 266 28.91 10.38 -0.58
N PHE A 267 29.92 10.27 0.28
CA PHE A 267 30.28 11.31 1.25
C PHE A 267 30.53 12.67 0.59
N ARG A 268 31.33 12.71 -0.50
CA ARG A 268 31.61 13.97 -1.23
C ARG A 268 30.37 14.60 -1.80
N ARG A 269 29.52 13.81 -2.47
CA ARG A 269 28.28 14.31 -3.08
C ARG A 269 27.29 14.81 -2.03
N LYS A 270 27.24 14.14 -0.91
CA LYS A 270 26.21 14.24 0.10
C LYS A 270 26.49 15.34 1.14
N TYR A 271 27.69 15.40 1.63
CA TYR A 271 28.10 16.32 2.71
C TYR A 271 29.07 17.40 2.23
N LEU A 272 30.17 16.99 1.64
CA LEU A 272 31.26 17.89 1.36
C LEU A 272 30.92 18.93 0.28
N THR A 273 30.30 18.51 -0.83
CA THR A 273 29.96 19.43 -1.94
C THR A 273 28.91 20.47 -1.53
N PRO A 274 27.81 20.13 -0.84
CA PRO A 274 26.86 21.12 -0.32
C PRO A 274 27.48 22.07 0.68
N MET A 275 28.35 21.61 1.60
CA MET A 275 28.99 22.45 2.59
C MET A 275 29.97 23.45 1.96
N LEU A 276 30.71 23.03 0.92
CA LEU A 276 31.55 23.93 0.14
C LEU A 276 30.73 24.95 -0.65
N LYS A 277 29.65 24.51 -1.27
CA LYS A 277 28.74 25.41 -2.04
C LYS A 277 28.09 26.48 -1.15
N ASN A 278 27.75 26.12 0.06
CA ASN A 278 27.13 27.02 1.03
C ASN A 278 28.16 27.79 1.86
N SER A 279 29.45 27.65 1.53
CA SER A 279 30.60 28.33 2.24
C SER A 279 30.69 28.00 3.73
N VAL A 280 30.11 26.85 4.15
CA VAL A 280 30.20 26.36 5.53
C VAL A 280 31.56 25.71 5.79
N LEU A 281 32.12 25.04 4.77
CA LEU A 281 33.49 24.55 4.77
C LEU A 281 34.29 25.26 3.66
N LYS A 282 35.56 25.44 3.87
CA LYS A 282 36.50 26.00 2.88
C LYS A 282 37.62 25.04 2.58
N MET A 283 38.09 25.05 1.34
CA MET A 283 39.27 24.30 0.91
C MET A 283 40.55 25.03 1.34
N THR A 284 41.51 24.31 1.89
CA THR A 284 42.84 24.90 2.25
C THR A 284 43.71 25.16 1.01
N ILE A 285 43.46 24.42 -0.11
CA ILE A 285 44.16 24.62 -1.38
C ILE A 285 43.10 24.75 -2.50
N PRO A 286 42.37 25.87 -2.61
CA PRO A 286 41.30 26.04 -3.57
C PRO A 286 41.78 26.01 -5.03
N GLU A 287 43.04 26.41 -5.29
CA GLU A 287 43.65 26.40 -6.63
C GLU A 287 43.91 24.99 -7.18
N LYS A 288 43.95 23.95 -6.31
CA LYS A 288 44.14 22.55 -6.67
C LYS A 288 43.17 21.66 -5.89
N PRO A 289 41.87 21.65 -6.25
CA PRO A 289 40.82 20.90 -5.51
C PRO A 289 41.07 19.40 -5.42
N SER A 290 41.83 18.83 -6.39
CA SER A 290 42.16 17.39 -6.47
C SER A 290 43.53 17.06 -5.83
N SER A 291 44.15 17.99 -5.14
CA SER A 291 45.43 17.75 -4.44
C SER A 291 45.28 16.64 -3.40
N LYS A 292 46.27 15.76 -3.31
CA LYS A 292 46.33 14.73 -2.23
C LYS A 292 46.43 15.36 -0.83
N ASN A 293 46.94 16.61 -0.75
CA ASN A 293 47.11 17.37 0.50
C ASN A 293 45.93 18.32 0.78
N GLN A 294 44.85 18.22 0.01
CA GLN A 294 43.67 19.04 0.21
C GLN A 294 43.02 18.73 1.57
N LYS A 295 42.84 19.76 2.38
CA LYS A 295 42.10 19.71 3.65
C LYS A 295 40.93 20.68 3.63
N TYR A 296 40.00 20.50 4.56
CA TYR A 296 38.79 21.29 4.70
C TYR A 296 38.72 21.88 6.10
N ILE A 297 38.27 23.12 6.21
CA ILE A 297 38.15 23.87 7.46
C ILE A 297 36.82 24.62 7.48
N SER A 298 36.17 24.69 8.66
CA SER A 298 34.91 25.42 8.87
C SER A 298 35.12 26.94 9.02
#